data_05835852bda2f91e9b948f7b3e0bcd33
#
_entry.id   05835852bda2f91e9b948f7b3e0bcd33
#
_cell.length_a   1.000
_cell.length_b   1.000
_cell.length_c   1.000
_cell.angle_alpha   90.00
_cell.angle_beta   90.00
_cell.angle_gamma   90.00
#
_symmetry.space_group_name_H-M   'P 1'
#
loop_
_entity.id
_entity.type
_entity.pdbx_description
1 polymer ?
#
loop_
_entity_poly.entity_id
_entity_poly.type
_entity_poly.pdbx_seq_one_letter_code
_entity_poly.pdbx_strand_id
1 'polypeptide(L)'
;MPAERDSGISIAERISHQLRDDIMEGKLPPGTQLVEVDLAADYGASRNTIREVLHQLGREGLATFIRHKGVVVRRMERKDLREIYAARRALELQAIAGSLPLQPALLDKMLTAIDAAERALSKKKWRNVGTLSLQVHQHIVAQLGSRLLDEFFLTLCAQLRLVFASEVDESLIQTPDWIERERRIHGLLVEGRRDLAAQALADYLDDSERTLMAVLTRLKQQAK
;
A
#
# COMPACT_ATOMS: atom_id res chain seq x y z
N MET A 1 -27.27 8.53 30.65
CA MET A 1 -26.97 7.67 29.47
C MET A 1 -25.48 7.37 29.52
N PRO A 2 -25.03 6.12 29.59
CA PRO A 2 -23.61 5.80 29.62
C PRO A 2 -23.04 5.98 28.21
N ALA A 3 -21.93 6.75 28.12
CA ALA A 3 -21.15 6.89 26.89
C ALA A 3 -20.70 5.51 26.39
N GLU A 4 -20.93 5.23 25.14
CA GLU A 4 -20.40 4.08 24.42
C GLU A 4 -18.89 4.02 24.67
N ARG A 5 -18.43 2.91 25.22
CA ARG A 5 -16.99 2.60 25.32
C ARG A 5 -16.52 2.35 23.92
N ASP A 6 -15.97 3.39 23.33
CA ASP A 6 -15.29 3.38 22.03
C ASP A 6 -14.14 2.36 22.09
N SER A 7 -14.04 1.55 21.06
CA SER A 7 -13.03 0.51 20.81
C SER A 7 -11.65 0.98 21.28
N GLY A 8 -10.91 0.16 22.02
CA GLY A 8 -9.66 0.49 22.73
C GLY A 8 -8.46 0.98 21.88
N ILE A 9 -8.72 1.67 20.79
CA ILE A 9 -7.74 2.30 19.88
C ILE A 9 -7.56 3.75 20.34
N SER A 10 -6.33 4.17 20.59
CA SER A 10 -5.99 5.53 20.99
C SER A 10 -6.32 6.55 19.89
N ILE A 11 -6.50 7.83 20.28
CA ILE A 11 -6.68 8.93 19.32
C ILE A 11 -5.50 9.00 18.36
N ALA A 12 -4.27 8.81 18.83
CA ALA A 12 -3.07 8.82 18.02
C ALA A 12 -3.09 7.69 16.96
N GLU A 13 -3.50 6.48 17.34
CA GLU A 13 -3.65 5.35 16.42
C GLU A 13 -4.70 5.61 15.34
N ARG A 14 -5.86 6.16 15.71
CA ARG A 14 -6.89 6.52 14.74
C ARG A 14 -6.39 7.53 13.72
N ILE A 15 -5.70 8.59 14.17
CA ILE A 15 -5.14 9.60 13.28
C ILE A 15 -4.04 9.01 12.40
N SER A 16 -3.17 8.16 12.96
CA SER A 16 -2.15 7.44 12.19
C SER A 16 -2.77 6.59 11.07
N HIS A 17 -3.82 5.84 11.38
CA HIS A 17 -4.56 5.05 10.39
C HIS A 17 -5.15 5.94 9.31
N GLN A 18 -5.83 7.04 9.68
CA GLN A 18 -6.44 7.94 8.72
C GLN A 18 -5.41 8.60 7.79
N LEU A 19 -4.28 9.07 8.32
CA LEU A 19 -3.21 9.66 7.49
C LEU A 19 -2.57 8.62 6.56
N ARG A 20 -2.43 7.37 7.01
CA ARG A 20 -1.97 6.28 6.16
C ARG A 20 -2.97 5.99 5.04
N ASP A 21 -4.26 5.96 5.34
CA ASP A 21 -5.32 5.80 4.35
C ASP A 21 -5.33 6.95 3.34
N ASP A 22 -5.15 8.18 3.78
CA ASP A 22 -5.06 9.36 2.90
C ASP A 22 -3.83 9.31 1.99
N ILE A 23 -2.70 8.74 2.46
CA ILE A 23 -1.54 8.42 1.62
C ILE A 23 -1.89 7.31 0.62
N MET A 24 -2.50 6.22 1.09
CA MET A 24 -2.94 5.09 0.25
C MET A 24 -3.91 5.53 -0.85
N GLU A 25 -4.84 6.41 -0.53
CA GLU A 25 -5.79 6.98 -1.48
C GLU A 25 -5.18 8.10 -2.35
N GLY A 26 -3.90 8.49 -2.08
CA GLY A 26 -3.19 9.54 -2.79
C GLY A 26 -3.72 10.95 -2.55
N LYS A 27 -4.47 11.18 -1.48
CA LYS A 27 -4.89 12.51 -1.03
C LYS A 27 -3.71 13.34 -0.50
N LEU A 28 -2.72 12.64 0.05
CA LEU A 28 -1.47 13.20 0.54
C LEU A 28 -0.29 12.74 -0.35
N PRO A 29 -0.04 13.42 -1.48
CA PRO A 29 1.05 13.06 -2.39
C PRO A 29 2.44 13.32 -1.78
N PRO A 30 3.50 12.67 -2.31
CA PRO A 30 4.87 12.87 -1.85
C PRO A 30 5.30 14.33 -1.88
N GLY A 31 5.85 14.82 -0.76
CA GLY A 31 6.28 16.19 -0.57
C GLY A 31 5.23 17.11 0.04
N THR A 32 4.01 16.64 0.26
CA THR A 32 2.99 17.37 1.03
C THR A 32 3.52 17.66 2.42
N GLN A 33 3.43 18.91 2.86
CA GLN A 33 3.81 19.31 4.22
C GLN A 33 2.71 18.93 5.21
N LEU A 34 3.11 18.25 6.29
CA LEU A 34 2.24 17.84 7.39
C LEU A 34 2.41 18.83 8.54
N VAL A 35 1.56 19.86 8.55
CA VAL A 35 1.67 20.98 9.52
C VAL A 35 0.99 20.60 10.82
N GLU A 36 1.76 20.55 11.93
CA GLU A 36 1.25 20.11 13.25
C GLU A 36 0.02 20.90 13.72
N VAL A 37 -0.03 22.22 13.46
CA VAL A 37 -1.12 23.10 13.90
C VAL A 37 -2.40 22.80 13.13
N ASP A 38 -2.29 22.63 11.83
CA ASP A 38 -3.44 22.38 10.96
C ASP A 38 -4.02 20.99 11.26
N LEU A 39 -3.16 19.97 11.36
CA LEU A 39 -3.58 18.62 11.72
C LEU A 39 -4.21 18.57 13.12
N ALA A 40 -3.69 19.34 14.08
CA ALA A 40 -4.27 19.41 15.43
C ALA A 40 -5.70 19.99 15.39
N ALA A 41 -5.92 21.01 14.56
CA ALA A 41 -7.23 21.61 14.36
C ALA A 41 -8.18 20.64 13.62
N ASP A 42 -7.73 20.03 12.51
CA ASP A 42 -8.54 19.14 11.68
C ASP A 42 -9.02 17.90 12.44
N TYR A 43 -8.15 17.33 13.29
CA TYR A 43 -8.47 16.11 14.05
C TYR A 43 -8.96 16.38 15.48
N GLY A 44 -9.06 17.64 15.92
CA GLY A 44 -9.45 17.99 17.30
C GLY A 44 -8.51 17.36 18.33
N ALA A 45 -7.22 17.25 18.02
CA ALA A 45 -6.21 16.60 18.86
C ALA A 45 -5.19 17.59 19.41
N SER A 46 -4.47 17.19 20.47
CA SER A 46 -3.38 18.00 20.99
C SER A 46 -2.18 17.99 20.02
N ARG A 47 -1.38 19.07 20.01
CA ARG A 47 -0.12 19.11 19.24
C ARG A 47 0.83 17.98 19.62
N ASN A 48 0.85 17.55 20.88
CA ASN A 48 1.68 16.43 21.33
C ASN A 48 1.20 15.12 20.68
N THR A 49 -0.12 14.89 20.63
CA THR A 49 -0.70 13.73 19.93
C THR A 49 -0.33 13.74 18.46
N ILE A 50 -0.46 14.87 17.76
CA ILE A 50 -0.07 14.98 16.34
C ILE A 50 1.43 14.72 16.17
N ARG A 51 2.27 15.21 17.06
CA ARG A 51 3.71 14.99 17.01
C ARG A 51 4.08 13.50 17.14
N GLU A 52 3.39 12.78 18.05
CA GLU A 52 3.52 11.32 18.18
C GLU A 52 3.11 10.61 16.89
N VAL A 53 1.99 11.00 16.27
CA VAL A 53 1.53 10.48 14.98
C VAL A 53 2.55 10.72 13.88
N LEU A 54 3.08 11.93 13.75
CA LEU A 54 4.08 12.26 12.74
C LEU A 54 5.38 11.49 12.95
N HIS A 55 5.80 11.28 14.20
CA HIS A 55 6.93 10.40 14.50
C HIS A 55 6.65 8.94 14.14
N GLN A 56 5.41 8.47 14.33
CA GLN A 56 5.00 7.13 13.91
C GLN A 56 5.08 6.98 12.39
N LEU A 57 4.52 7.94 11.63
CA LEU A 57 4.63 7.94 10.16
C LEU A 57 6.09 8.00 9.69
N GLY A 58 6.95 8.72 10.44
CA GLY A 58 8.39 8.74 10.20
C GLY A 58 9.05 7.38 10.38
N ARG A 59 8.72 6.64 11.46
CA ARG A 59 9.19 5.25 11.69
C ARG A 59 8.68 4.28 10.63
N GLU A 60 7.46 4.49 10.16
CA GLU A 60 6.86 3.72 9.06
C GLU A 60 7.42 4.10 7.67
N GLY A 61 8.34 5.06 7.60
CA GLY A 61 8.92 5.52 6.33
C GLY A 61 7.94 6.23 5.40
N LEU A 62 6.81 6.72 5.93
CA LEU A 62 5.80 7.47 5.19
C LEU A 62 6.01 8.99 5.25
N ALA A 63 6.73 9.46 6.25
CA ALA A 63 7.08 10.87 6.43
C ALA A 63 8.58 11.06 6.62
N THR A 64 9.08 12.27 6.33
CA THR A 64 10.47 12.67 6.52
C THR A 64 10.52 14.00 7.26
N PHE A 65 11.38 14.08 8.27
CA PHE A 65 11.66 15.32 9.00
C PHE A 65 12.76 16.09 8.27
N ILE A 66 12.42 17.24 7.73
CA ILE A 66 13.36 18.10 6.99
C ILE A 66 13.66 19.34 7.83
N ARG A 67 14.96 19.59 8.08
CA ARG A 67 15.39 20.76 8.82
C ARG A 67 14.84 22.03 8.15
N HIS A 68 14.24 22.92 8.94
CA HIS A 68 13.59 24.16 8.54
C HIS A 68 12.32 24.02 7.66
N LYS A 69 11.93 22.81 7.26
CA LYS A 69 10.68 22.55 6.53
C LYS A 69 9.63 21.80 7.35
N GLY A 70 10.02 21.23 8.51
CA GLY A 70 9.13 20.40 9.31
C GLY A 70 8.98 18.99 8.74
N VAL A 71 7.77 18.44 8.85
CA VAL A 71 7.46 17.07 8.41
C VAL A 71 6.80 17.12 7.03
N VAL A 72 7.27 16.26 6.14
CA VAL A 72 6.70 16.12 4.79
C VAL A 72 6.42 14.64 4.47
N VAL A 73 5.43 14.38 3.64
CA VAL A 73 5.18 13.05 3.07
C VAL A 73 6.42 12.64 2.26
N ARG A 74 6.93 11.43 2.52
CA ARG A 74 8.20 10.96 1.96
C ARG A 74 8.14 10.82 0.45
N ARG A 75 9.23 11.17 -0.22
CA ARG A 75 9.50 10.82 -1.62
C ARG A 75 10.33 9.54 -1.65
N MET A 76 9.85 8.54 -2.39
CA MET A 76 10.50 7.23 -2.49
C MET A 76 11.64 7.26 -3.50
N GLU A 77 12.73 6.57 -3.17
CA GLU A 77 13.89 6.39 -4.03
C GLU A 77 13.99 4.97 -4.58
N ARG A 78 14.84 4.76 -5.59
CA ARG A 78 15.07 3.45 -6.19
C ARG A 78 15.54 2.38 -5.20
N LYS A 79 16.33 2.76 -4.18
CA LYS A 79 16.75 1.83 -3.11
C LYS A 79 15.56 1.36 -2.29
N ASP A 80 14.67 2.29 -1.93
CA ASP A 80 13.48 1.98 -1.13
C ASP A 80 12.58 0.99 -1.89
N LEU A 81 12.41 1.21 -3.19
CA LEU A 81 11.63 0.30 -4.03
C LEU A 81 12.20 -1.12 -4.05
N ARG A 82 13.53 -1.27 -4.18
CA ARG A 82 14.18 -2.60 -4.11
C ARG A 82 13.92 -3.30 -2.78
N GLU A 83 14.04 -2.58 -1.68
CA GLU A 83 13.80 -3.12 -0.33
C GLU A 83 12.34 -3.55 -0.15
N ILE A 84 11.38 -2.74 -0.64
CA ILE A 84 9.96 -3.08 -0.63
C ILE A 84 9.71 -4.37 -1.43
N TYR A 85 10.26 -4.48 -2.64
CA TYR A 85 10.04 -5.69 -3.46
C TYR A 85 10.75 -6.92 -2.91
N ALA A 86 11.89 -6.77 -2.25
CA ALA A 86 12.52 -7.88 -1.53
C ALA A 86 11.61 -8.41 -0.40
N ALA A 87 11.01 -7.50 0.38
CA ALA A 87 10.07 -7.88 1.43
C ALA A 87 8.77 -8.48 0.86
N ARG A 88 8.23 -7.92 -0.24
CA ARG A 88 7.07 -8.46 -0.94
C ARG A 88 7.30 -9.89 -1.40
N ARG A 89 8.42 -10.17 -2.08
CA ARG A 89 8.75 -11.54 -2.51
C ARG A 89 8.82 -12.51 -1.33
N ALA A 90 9.48 -12.10 -0.25
CA ALA A 90 9.61 -12.96 0.93
C ALA A 90 8.26 -13.31 1.57
N LEU A 91 7.33 -12.36 1.66
CA LEU A 91 6.04 -12.56 2.31
C LEU A 91 5.00 -13.19 1.37
N GLU A 92 4.83 -12.63 0.18
CA GLU A 92 3.79 -13.03 -0.75
C GLU A 92 4.02 -14.42 -1.34
N LEU A 93 5.26 -14.74 -1.73
CA LEU A 93 5.57 -16.07 -2.25
C LEU A 93 5.47 -17.13 -1.15
N GLN A 94 5.90 -16.81 0.08
CA GLN A 94 5.72 -17.70 1.22
C GLN A 94 4.24 -17.94 1.55
N ALA A 95 3.40 -16.92 1.43
CA ALA A 95 1.97 -17.04 1.65
C ALA A 95 1.30 -18.00 0.66
N ILE A 96 1.74 -17.99 -0.61
CA ILE A 96 1.22 -18.88 -1.65
C ILE A 96 1.87 -20.27 -1.58
N ALA A 97 3.20 -20.36 -1.50
CA ALA A 97 3.92 -21.62 -1.54
C ALA A 97 3.90 -22.39 -0.21
N GLY A 98 3.57 -21.73 0.89
CA GLY A 98 3.54 -22.32 2.23
C GLY A 98 2.52 -23.45 2.37
N SER A 99 2.70 -24.29 3.41
CA SER A 99 1.86 -25.47 3.66
C SER A 99 0.54 -25.19 4.35
N LEU A 100 0.29 -23.96 4.80
CA LEU A 100 -0.97 -23.60 5.46
C LEU A 100 -2.13 -23.70 4.47
N PRO A 101 -3.29 -24.22 4.90
CA PRO A 101 -4.50 -24.18 4.07
C PRO A 101 -4.89 -22.76 3.70
N LEU A 102 -5.23 -22.54 2.42
CA LEU A 102 -5.76 -21.26 1.98
C LEU A 102 -7.12 -21.00 2.62
N GLN A 103 -7.34 -19.77 3.08
CA GLN A 103 -8.60 -19.36 3.68
C GLN A 103 -9.56 -18.89 2.58
N PRO A 104 -10.70 -19.58 2.33
CA PRO A 104 -11.63 -19.24 1.26
C PRO A 104 -12.13 -17.79 1.35
N ALA A 105 -12.42 -17.30 2.56
CA ALA A 105 -12.87 -15.93 2.79
C ALA A 105 -11.86 -14.87 2.31
N LEU A 106 -10.55 -15.17 2.33
CA LEU A 106 -9.52 -14.26 1.80
C LEU A 106 -9.45 -14.34 0.27
N LEU A 107 -9.69 -15.51 -0.33
CA LEU A 107 -9.82 -15.64 -1.79
C LEU A 107 -11.04 -14.87 -2.30
N ASP A 108 -12.18 -14.92 -1.61
CA ASP A 108 -13.37 -14.13 -1.96
C ASP A 108 -13.09 -12.61 -1.87
N LYS A 109 -12.33 -12.17 -0.87
CA LYS A 109 -11.91 -10.77 -0.75
C LYS A 109 -10.95 -10.37 -1.89
N MET A 110 -10.02 -11.25 -2.28
CA MET A 110 -9.17 -11.02 -3.45
C MET A 110 -10.00 -10.80 -4.71
N LEU A 111 -10.97 -11.70 -4.98
CA LEU A 111 -11.85 -11.58 -6.14
C LEU A 111 -12.65 -10.28 -6.10
N THR A 112 -13.18 -9.91 -4.94
CA THR A 112 -13.92 -8.65 -4.74
C THR A 112 -13.05 -7.43 -5.09
N ALA A 113 -11.78 -7.42 -4.68
CA ALA A 113 -10.84 -6.35 -4.99
C ALA A 113 -10.50 -6.30 -6.49
N ILE A 114 -10.28 -7.45 -7.13
CA ILE A 114 -10.02 -7.58 -8.58
C ILE A 114 -11.21 -7.03 -9.39
N ASP A 115 -12.44 -7.46 -9.08
CA ASP A 115 -13.64 -6.99 -9.75
C ASP A 115 -13.87 -5.47 -9.55
N ALA A 116 -13.53 -4.95 -8.37
CA ALA A 116 -13.57 -3.51 -8.11
C ALA A 116 -12.51 -2.76 -8.92
N ALA A 117 -11.31 -3.33 -9.09
CA ALA A 117 -10.25 -2.74 -9.91
C ALA A 117 -10.65 -2.68 -11.40
N GLU A 118 -11.27 -3.72 -11.95
CA GLU A 118 -11.81 -3.71 -13.31
C GLU A 118 -12.88 -2.62 -13.51
N ARG A 119 -13.80 -2.50 -12.55
CA ARG A 119 -14.81 -1.41 -12.56
C ARG A 119 -14.18 -0.02 -12.44
N ALA A 120 -13.10 0.12 -11.68
CA ALA A 120 -12.36 1.38 -11.58
C ALA A 120 -11.61 1.70 -12.88
N LEU A 121 -11.01 0.69 -13.51
CA LEU A 121 -10.31 0.79 -14.79
C LEU A 121 -11.26 1.27 -15.90
N SER A 122 -12.44 0.66 -16.02
CA SER A 122 -13.45 1.04 -17.02
C SER A 122 -13.92 2.50 -16.87
N LYS A 123 -13.85 3.03 -15.64
CA LYS A 123 -14.17 4.44 -15.30
C LYS A 123 -12.94 5.36 -15.32
N LYS A 124 -11.78 4.88 -15.75
CA LYS A 124 -10.50 5.59 -15.76
C LYS A 124 -10.11 6.17 -14.39
N LYS A 125 -10.51 5.49 -13.30
CA LYS A 125 -10.15 5.86 -11.92
C LYS A 125 -8.83 5.22 -11.53
N TRP A 126 -7.75 5.61 -12.19
CA TRP A 126 -6.44 4.98 -12.11
C TRP A 126 -5.91 4.84 -10.68
N ARG A 127 -6.09 5.88 -9.86
CA ARG A 127 -5.72 5.87 -8.44
C ARG A 127 -6.38 4.72 -7.68
N ASN A 128 -7.68 4.51 -7.92
CA ASN A 128 -8.42 3.43 -7.28
C ASN A 128 -7.95 2.06 -7.77
N VAL A 129 -7.56 1.95 -9.05
CA VAL A 129 -7.00 0.71 -9.60
C VAL A 129 -5.74 0.32 -8.81
N GLY A 130 -4.78 1.23 -8.64
CA GLY A 130 -3.56 0.95 -7.89
C GLY A 130 -3.80 0.58 -6.42
N THR A 131 -4.75 1.25 -5.76
CA THR A 131 -5.11 0.93 -4.37
C THR A 131 -5.76 -0.46 -4.26
N LEU A 132 -6.67 -0.80 -5.17
CA LEU A 132 -7.35 -2.10 -5.18
C LEU A 132 -6.40 -3.25 -5.54
N SER A 133 -5.47 -3.03 -6.46
CA SER A 133 -4.38 -3.97 -6.74
C SER A 133 -3.56 -4.27 -5.48
N LEU A 134 -3.17 -3.25 -4.72
CA LEU A 134 -2.45 -3.46 -3.46
C LEU A 134 -3.29 -4.24 -2.43
N GLN A 135 -4.62 -4.10 -2.40
CA GLN A 135 -5.50 -4.90 -1.55
C GLN A 135 -5.50 -6.38 -1.93
N VAL A 136 -5.41 -6.72 -3.22
CA VAL A 136 -5.23 -8.12 -3.66
C VAL A 136 -3.99 -8.73 -3.00
N HIS A 137 -2.86 -8.04 -3.04
CA HIS A 137 -1.62 -8.48 -2.43
C HIS A 137 -1.69 -8.55 -0.89
N GLN A 138 -2.42 -7.64 -0.24
CA GLN A 138 -2.69 -7.72 1.21
C GLN A 138 -3.44 -9.02 1.56
N HIS A 139 -4.43 -9.41 0.76
CA HIS A 139 -5.16 -10.66 1.00
C HIS A 139 -4.32 -11.91 0.72
N ILE A 140 -3.30 -11.83 -0.16
CA ILE A 140 -2.30 -12.90 -0.32
C ILE A 140 -1.50 -13.06 0.98
N VAL A 141 -0.93 -11.98 1.53
CA VAL A 141 -0.12 -12.04 2.76
C VAL A 141 -0.95 -12.46 3.96
N ALA A 142 -2.22 -12.04 4.04
CA ALA A 142 -3.15 -12.43 5.10
C ALA A 142 -3.36 -13.95 5.19
N GLN A 143 -3.08 -14.73 4.13
CA GLN A 143 -3.09 -16.19 4.16
C GLN A 143 -2.07 -16.77 5.17
N LEU A 144 -1.05 -16.00 5.57
CA LEU A 144 -0.09 -16.40 6.61
C LEU A 144 -0.71 -16.42 8.01
N GLY A 145 -1.88 -15.80 8.22
CA GLY A 145 -2.61 -15.80 9.49
C GLY A 145 -1.88 -15.06 10.62
N SER A 146 -1.04 -14.09 10.31
CA SER A 146 -0.25 -13.33 11.28
C SER A 146 -0.59 -11.85 11.23
N ARG A 147 -1.29 -11.36 12.25
CA ARG A 147 -1.63 -9.93 12.37
C ARG A 147 -0.40 -9.01 12.28
N LEU A 148 0.73 -9.45 12.85
CA LEU A 148 1.98 -8.68 12.78
C LEU A 148 2.46 -8.51 11.33
N LEU A 149 2.38 -9.57 10.51
CA LEU A 149 2.74 -9.51 9.10
C LEU A 149 1.74 -8.69 8.29
N ASP A 150 0.46 -8.76 8.62
CA ASP A 150 -0.57 -7.95 7.97
C ASP A 150 -0.33 -6.45 8.20
N GLU A 151 -0.09 -6.03 9.46
CA GLU A 151 0.23 -4.65 9.81
C GLU A 151 1.52 -4.14 9.13
N PHE A 152 2.55 -4.99 9.10
CA PHE A 152 3.79 -4.67 8.40
C PHE A 152 3.57 -4.52 6.90
N PHE A 153 2.81 -5.43 6.29
CA PHE A 153 2.54 -5.39 4.85
C PHE A 153 1.66 -4.21 4.43
N LEU A 154 0.70 -3.79 5.27
CA LEU A 154 -0.05 -2.55 5.08
C LEU A 154 0.88 -1.33 4.99
N THR A 155 1.91 -1.27 5.84
CA THR A 155 2.92 -0.21 5.79
C THR A 155 3.73 -0.26 4.49
N LEU A 156 4.12 -1.45 4.03
CA LEU A 156 4.80 -1.62 2.73
C LEU A 156 3.91 -1.17 1.55
N CYS A 157 2.62 -1.49 1.58
CA CYS A 157 1.66 -1.04 0.58
C CYS A 157 1.53 0.49 0.57
N ALA A 158 1.48 1.14 1.73
CA ALA A 158 1.44 2.59 1.83
C ALA A 158 2.73 3.24 1.28
N GLN A 159 3.90 2.68 1.58
CA GLN A 159 5.16 3.13 1.00
C GLN A 159 5.18 2.96 -0.53
N LEU A 160 4.72 1.82 -1.05
CA LEU A 160 4.65 1.58 -2.49
C LEU A 160 3.66 2.53 -3.16
N ARG A 161 2.57 2.88 -2.49
CA ARG A 161 1.60 3.86 -2.98
C ARG A 161 2.24 5.24 -3.20
N LEU A 162 3.22 5.63 -2.39
CA LEU A 162 3.98 6.86 -2.59
C LEU A 162 4.76 6.87 -3.93
N VAL A 163 5.15 5.70 -4.44
CA VAL A 163 5.76 5.60 -5.78
C VAL A 163 4.73 5.88 -6.86
N PHE A 164 3.52 5.32 -6.74
CA PHE A 164 2.44 5.56 -7.70
C PHE A 164 1.97 7.02 -7.71
N ALA A 165 1.89 7.64 -6.52
CA ALA A 165 1.41 9.02 -6.36
C ALA A 165 2.46 10.11 -6.69
N SER A 166 3.69 9.74 -7.05
CA SER A 166 4.76 10.68 -7.36
C SER A 166 4.62 11.25 -8.77
N GLU A 167 3.79 12.29 -8.95
CA GLU A 167 3.68 13.16 -10.16
C GLU A 167 3.60 12.40 -11.52
N VAL A 168 3.34 11.09 -11.50
CA VAL A 168 3.19 10.26 -12.70
C VAL A 168 1.73 10.11 -12.99
N ASP A 169 1.39 10.19 -14.27
CA ASP A 169 0.08 9.73 -14.73
C ASP A 169 -0.05 8.23 -14.45
N GLU A 170 -0.81 7.86 -13.43
CA GLU A 170 -1.02 6.47 -13.04
C GLU A 170 -1.58 5.62 -14.18
N SER A 171 -2.18 6.21 -15.21
CA SER A 171 -2.61 5.49 -16.41
C SER A 171 -1.46 4.81 -17.16
N LEU A 172 -0.24 5.29 -16.98
CA LEU A 172 0.96 4.70 -17.58
C LEU A 172 1.46 3.46 -16.83
N ILE A 173 1.01 3.29 -15.59
CA ILE A 173 1.40 2.18 -14.71
C ILE A 173 0.26 1.16 -14.62
N GLN A 174 -0.97 1.64 -14.43
CA GLN A 174 -2.15 0.82 -14.21
C GLN A 174 -2.79 0.42 -15.55
N THR A 175 -2.33 -0.69 -16.10
CA THR A 175 -2.86 -1.24 -17.36
C THR A 175 -3.79 -2.43 -17.09
N PRO A 176 -4.66 -2.80 -18.04
CA PRO A 176 -5.52 -4.00 -17.92
C PRO A 176 -4.74 -5.28 -17.62
N ASP A 177 -3.54 -5.42 -18.20
CA ASP A 177 -2.68 -6.59 -18.04
C ASP A 177 -2.40 -6.94 -16.57
N TRP A 178 -2.20 -5.94 -15.70
CA TRP A 178 -1.95 -6.19 -14.26
C TRP A 178 -3.15 -6.86 -13.59
N ILE A 179 -4.37 -6.40 -13.89
CA ILE A 179 -5.60 -6.96 -13.31
C ILE A 179 -5.84 -8.37 -13.85
N GLU A 180 -5.59 -8.63 -15.14
CA GLU A 180 -5.69 -9.96 -15.73
C GLU A 180 -4.72 -10.95 -15.09
N ARG A 181 -3.50 -10.52 -14.78
CA ARG A 181 -2.50 -11.33 -14.08
C ARG A 181 -2.91 -11.63 -12.65
N GLU A 182 -3.46 -10.66 -11.92
CA GLU A 182 -4.00 -10.87 -10.57
C GLU A 182 -5.18 -11.85 -10.60
N ARG A 183 -6.07 -11.74 -11.59
CA ARG A 183 -7.18 -12.69 -11.77
C ARG A 183 -6.67 -14.09 -12.08
N ARG A 184 -5.62 -14.23 -12.89
CA ARG A 184 -4.98 -15.51 -13.16
C ARG A 184 -4.40 -16.14 -11.89
N ILE A 185 -3.68 -15.35 -11.08
CA ILE A 185 -3.12 -15.82 -9.79
C ILE A 185 -4.26 -16.31 -8.89
N HIS A 186 -5.33 -15.54 -8.74
CA HIS A 186 -6.51 -15.93 -7.97
C HIS A 186 -7.12 -17.25 -8.47
N GLY A 187 -7.34 -17.39 -9.78
CA GLY A 187 -7.89 -18.62 -10.37
C GLY A 187 -7.03 -19.86 -10.06
N LEU A 188 -5.71 -19.73 -10.18
CA LEU A 188 -4.77 -20.82 -9.84
C LEU A 188 -4.82 -21.19 -8.35
N LEU A 189 -5.03 -20.21 -7.46
CA LEU A 189 -5.19 -20.48 -6.02
C LEU A 189 -6.51 -21.21 -5.73
N VAL A 190 -7.61 -20.84 -6.36
CA VAL A 190 -8.91 -21.51 -6.24
C VAL A 190 -8.84 -22.94 -6.76
N GLU A 191 -8.09 -23.20 -7.85
CA GLU A 191 -7.83 -24.53 -8.40
C GLU A 191 -6.87 -25.37 -7.55
N GLY A 192 -6.28 -24.80 -6.50
CA GLY A 192 -5.26 -25.46 -5.66
C GLY A 192 -3.89 -25.61 -6.34
N ARG A 193 -3.65 -24.95 -7.48
CA ARG A 193 -2.41 -24.99 -8.28
C ARG A 193 -1.38 -23.98 -7.76
N ARG A 194 -0.97 -24.17 -6.49
CA ARG A 194 -0.14 -23.21 -5.74
C ARG A 194 1.21 -22.95 -6.38
N ASP A 195 1.85 -23.97 -6.93
CA ASP A 195 3.17 -23.83 -7.60
C ASP A 195 3.07 -22.89 -8.81
N LEU A 196 2.03 -23.04 -9.62
CA LEU A 196 1.79 -22.17 -10.77
C LEU A 196 1.36 -20.76 -10.34
N ALA A 197 0.60 -20.65 -9.25
CA ALA A 197 0.25 -19.34 -8.67
C ALA A 197 1.49 -18.62 -8.15
N ALA A 198 2.40 -19.32 -7.47
CA ALA A 198 3.66 -18.77 -6.99
C ALA A 198 4.56 -18.30 -8.14
N GLN A 199 4.68 -19.08 -9.21
CA GLN A 199 5.43 -18.67 -10.40
C GLN A 199 4.80 -17.42 -11.05
N ALA A 200 3.47 -17.42 -11.25
CA ALA A 200 2.78 -16.29 -11.85
C ALA A 200 2.93 -15.00 -10.99
N LEU A 201 2.92 -15.15 -9.66
CA LEU A 201 3.15 -14.03 -8.75
C LEU A 201 4.62 -13.56 -8.79
N ALA A 202 5.60 -14.46 -8.86
CA ALA A 202 7.01 -14.08 -9.00
C ALA A 202 7.23 -13.25 -10.27
N ASP A 203 6.71 -13.71 -11.41
CA ASP A 203 6.78 -12.99 -12.68
C ASP A 203 6.08 -11.62 -12.61
N TYR A 204 4.92 -11.55 -11.92
CA TYR A 204 4.22 -10.29 -11.67
C TYR A 204 5.09 -9.31 -10.87
N LEU A 205 5.68 -9.77 -9.76
CA LEU A 205 6.51 -8.92 -8.90
C LEU A 205 7.75 -8.39 -9.61
N ASP A 206 8.39 -9.22 -10.46
CA ASP A 206 9.56 -8.84 -11.23
C ASP A 206 9.23 -7.77 -12.27
N ASP A 207 8.13 -7.94 -12.99
CA ASP A 207 7.69 -6.98 -14.01
C ASP A 207 7.22 -5.67 -13.38
N SER A 208 6.50 -5.75 -12.28
CA SER A 208 6.03 -4.58 -11.54
C SER A 208 7.20 -3.78 -10.98
N GLU A 209 8.23 -4.42 -10.38
CA GLU A 209 9.44 -3.74 -9.94
C GLU A 209 10.15 -3.03 -11.10
N ARG A 210 10.33 -3.71 -12.23
CA ARG A 210 10.97 -3.12 -13.42
C ARG A 210 10.21 -1.89 -13.92
N THR A 211 8.89 -1.97 -13.98
CA THR A 211 8.03 -0.86 -14.41
C THR A 211 8.19 0.35 -13.50
N LEU A 212 8.10 0.16 -12.19
CA LEU A 212 8.22 1.26 -11.22
C LEU A 212 9.63 1.82 -11.13
N MET A 213 10.67 0.98 -11.31
CA MET A 213 12.05 1.45 -11.41
C MET A 213 12.26 2.38 -12.61
N ALA A 214 11.62 2.08 -13.75
CA ALA A 214 11.67 2.95 -14.93
C ALA A 214 10.98 4.29 -14.66
N VAL A 215 9.84 4.27 -13.97
CA VAL A 215 9.12 5.48 -13.53
C VAL A 215 9.99 6.36 -12.67
N LEU A 216 10.57 5.85 -11.58
CA LEU A 216 11.44 6.62 -10.69
C LEU A 216 12.69 7.16 -11.41
N THR A 217 13.17 6.48 -12.43
CA THR A 217 14.31 6.95 -13.24
C THR A 217 13.94 8.17 -14.08
N ARG A 218 12.75 8.13 -14.74
CA ARG A 218 12.23 9.26 -15.54
C ARG A 218 12.02 10.51 -14.67
N LEU A 219 11.38 10.34 -13.51
CA LEU A 219 11.15 11.45 -12.57
C LEU A 219 12.45 12.12 -12.13
N LYS A 220 13.50 11.35 -11.84
CA LYS A 220 14.81 11.90 -11.46
C LYS A 220 15.48 12.66 -12.59
N GLN A 221 15.24 12.31 -13.85
CA GLN A 221 15.76 13.01 -15.02
C GLN A 221 15.04 14.34 -15.28
N GLN A 222 13.72 14.40 -15.01
CA GLN A 222 12.90 15.60 -15.18
C GLN A 222 13.13 16.65 -14.07
N ALA A 223 13.62 16.22 -12.90
CA ALA A 223 13.90 17.10 -11.76
C ALA A 223 15.32 17.75 -11.80
N LYS A 224 16.12 17.47 -12.84
CA LYS A 224 17.44 18.08 -13.11
C LYS A 224 17.33 19.14 -14.19
#